data_4f4792c614933c9f4ac37b80f14827df
#
_entry.id   4f4792c614933c9f4ac37b80f14827df
#
_cell.length_a   1.000
_cell.length_b   1.000
_cell.length_c   1.000
_cell.angle_alpha   90.00
_cell.angle_beta   90.00
_cell.angle_gamma   90.00
#
_symmetry.space_group_name_H-M   'P 1'
#
loop_
_entity.id
_entity.type
_entity.pdbx_description
1 polymer ?
#
loop_
_entity_poly.entity_id
_entity_poly.type
_entity_poly.pdbx_seq_one_letter_code
_entity_poly.pdbx_strand_id
1 'polypeptide(L)'
;MSESRITRPVTPLLTVDIVIELVDRPERPIVLIERKYRPFGWALPGGFVDVGESLELAAVREAREETTLDVTLQLLLGNYSDPSRDSRGHTASAVYLATASGEPLA
;
A
#
# COMPACT_ATOMS: atom_id res chain seq x y z
N MET A 1 25.74 16.27 23.78
CA MET A 1 25.46 14.94 23.29
C MET A 1 26.30 14.67 22.06
N SER A 2 26.74 13.47 21.94
CA SER A 2 27.57 13.10 20.81
C SER A 2 26.74 12.48 19.72
N GLU A 3 26.48 13.23 18.67
CA GLU A 3 25.72 12.74 17.52
C GLU A 3 26.45 11.66 16.76
N SER A 4 27.78 11.63 16.86
CA SER A 4 28.57 10.60 16.19
C SER A 4 28.29 9.19 16.70
N ARG A 5 27.62 9.08 17.85
CA ARG A 5 27.25 7.79 18.43
C ARG A 5 25.82 7.37 18.13
N ILE A 6 25.10 8.24 17.43
CA ILE A 6 23.70 7.93 17.12
C ILE A 6 23.66 6.83 16.08
N THR A 7 23.09 5.71 16.46
CA THR A 7 22.79 4.64 15.53
C THR A 7 21.40 4.88 14.96
N ARG A 8 21.13 4.30 13.81
CA ARG A 8 19.78 4.38 13.23
C ARG A 8 18.79 3.69 14.15
N PRO A 9 17.65 4.32 14.42
CA PRO A 9 16.59 3.67 15.17
C PRO A 9 16.13 2.38 14.46
N VAL A 10 15.73 1.41 15.25
CA VAL A 10 15.04 0.24 14.71
C VAL A 10 13.56 0.59 14.70
N THR A 11 12.96 0.63 13.52
CA THR A 11 11.59 1.07 13.34
C THR A 11 10.78 0.04 12.56
N PRO A 12 9.45 0.11 12.63
CA PRO A 12 8.62 -0.67 11.72
C PRO A 12 8.90 -0.32 10.27
N LEU A 13 8.66 -1.26 9.38
CA LEU A 13 8.74 -1.00 7.96
C LEU A 13 7.50 -0.22 7.53
N LEU A 14 7.69 0.68 6.58
CA LEU A 14 6.62 1.54 6.08
C LEU A 14 6.04 0.95 4.81
N THR A 15 4.72 0.79 4.79
CA THR A 15 4.00 0.25 3.63
C THR A 15 2.84 1.16 3.24
N VAL A 16 2.32 0.95 2.04
CA VAL A 16 1.08 1.56 1.56
C VAL A 16 0.15 0.45 1.11
N ASP A 17 -1.14 0.67 1.30
CA ASP A 17 -2.20 -0.17 0.74
C ASP A 17 -3.20 0.74 0.06
N ILE A 18 -3.79 0.28 -1.04
CA ILE A 18 -4.65 1.12 -1.86
C ILE A 18 -6.01 0.46 -2.05
N VAL A 19 -7.06 1.17 -1.62
CA VAL A 19 -8.44 0.80 -1.92
C VAL A 19 -8.78 1.45 -3.24
N ILE A 20 -8.76 0.69 -4.33
CA ILE A 20 -9.01 1.19 -5.68
C ILE A 20 -10.44 0.93 -6.06
N GLU A 21 -11.19 2.00 -6.27
CA GLU A 21 -12.56 1.94 -6.79
C GLU A 21 -12.54 2.05 -8.31
N LEU A 22 -13.15 1.09 -8.99
CA LEU A 22 -13.29 1.14 -10.45
C LEU A 22 -14.53 1.97 -10.79
N VAL A 23 -14.30 3.20 -11.23
CA VAL A 23 -15.37 4.18 -11.40
C VAL A 23 -16.11 4.05 -12.73
N ASP A 24 -15.59 3.23 -13.65
CA ASP A 24 -16.23 2.96 -14.94
C ASP A 24 -17.22 1.79 -14.88
N ARG A 25 -17.55 1.32 -13.68
CA ARG A 25 -18.50 0.24 -13.46
C ARG A 25 -19.61 0.68 -12.51
N PRO A 26 -20.86 0.20 -12.74
CA PRO A 26 -22.04 0.74 -12.02
C PRO A 26 -21.96 0.55 -10.51
N GLU A 27 -21.35 -0.52 -10.03
CA GLU A 27 -21.31 -0.80 -8.59
C GLU A 27 -20.01 -0.34 -7.95
N ARG A 28 -19.12 0.27 -8.72
CA ARG A 28 -17.82 0.79 -8.26
C ARG A 28 -17.08 -0.23 -7.41
N PRO A 29 -16.78 -1.42 -7.95
CA PRO A 29 -16.11 -2.46 -7.17
C PRO A 29 -14.68 -2.04 -6.81
N ILE A 30 -14.18 -2.61 -5.73
CA ILE A 30 -12.77 -2.41 -5.36
C ILE A 30 -11.92 -3.54 -5.91
N VAL A 31 -10.65 -3.23 -6.14
CA VAL A 31 -9.69 -4.18 -6.71
C VAL A 31 -8.98 -4.92 -5.58
N LEU A 32 -9.00 -6.23 -5.63
CA LEU A 32 -8.22 -7.09 -4.76
C LEU A 32 -7.26 -7.91 -5.62
N ILE A 33 -6.12 -8.24 -5.04
CA ILE A 33 -5.14 -9.11 -5.68
C ILE A 33 -5.06 -10.43 -4.92
N GLU A 34 -4.75 -11.49 -5.65
CA GLU A 34 -4.50 -12.78 -5.02
C GLU A 34 -3.02 -12.88 -4.67
N ARG A 35 -2.74 -13.20 -3.41
CA ARG A 35 -1.36 -13.28 -2.94
C ARG A 35 -0.68 -14.53 -3.50
N LYS A 36 0.54 -14.34 -4.00
CA LYS A 36 1.37 -15.44 -4.52
C LYS A 36 2.12 -16.18 -3.42
N TYR A 37 2.35 -15.51 -2.30
CA TYR A 37 3.13 -16.03 -1.18
C TYR A 37 2.30 -16.00 0.09
N ARG A 38 2.73 -16.77 1.08
CA ARG A 38 2.05 -16.80 2.37
C ARG A 38 2.09 -15.43 3.06
N PRO A 39 1.02 -15.04 3.76
CA PRO A 39 -0.27 -15.73 3.87
C PRO A 39 -1.07 -15.64 2.56
N PHE A 40 -1.64 -16.76 2.12
CA PHE A 40 -2.44 -16.81 0.90
C PHE A 40 -3.79 -16.14 1.11
N GLY A 41 -4.42 -15.75 0.03
CA GLY A 41 -5.74 -15.15 0.02
C GLY A 41 -5.76 -13.86 -0.79
N TRP A 42 -6.84 -13.12 -0.63
CA TRP A 42 -7.05 -11.85 -1.32
C TRP A 42 -6.58 -10.70 -0.44
N ALA A 43 -6.01 -9.70 -1.05
CA ALA A 43 -5.48 -8.53 -0.34
C ALA A 43 -5.65 -7.28 -1.18
N LEU A 44 -5.59 -6.12 -0.52
CA LEU A 44 -5.47 -4.86 -1.22
C LEU A 44 -4.11 -4.80 -1.92
N PRO A 45 -4.04 -4.17 -3.10
CA PRO A 45 -2.73 -3.85 -3.69
C PRO A 45 -1.93 -2.98 -2.73
N GLY A 46 -0.63 -3.20 -2.66
CA GLY A 46 0.22 -2.42 -1.79
C GLY A 46 1.61 -3.01 -1.67
N GLY A 47 2.45 -2.37 -0.90
CA GLY A 47 3.81 -2.83 -0.70
C GLY A 47 4.65 -1.82 0.05
N PHE A 48 5.95 -2.07 0.07
CA PHE A 48 6.89 -1.23 0.81
C PHE A 48 7.16 0.09 0.10
N VAL A 49 7.34 1.12 0.91
CA VAL A 49 7.77 2.42 0.43
C VAL A 49 9.29 2.40 0.26
N ASP A 50 9.77 2.85 -0.89
CA ASP A 50 11.19 2.92 -1.13
C ASP A 50 11.78 4.19 -0.50
N VAL A 51 13.02 4.11 -0.07
CA VAL A 51 13.73 5.29 0.44
C VAL A 51 13.78 6.35 -0.66
N GLY A 52 13.40 7.57 -0.29
CA GLY A 52 13.37 8.69 -1.24
C GLY A 52 12.03 8.86 -1.96
N GLU A 53 11.08 7.99 -1.69
CA GLU A 53 9.76 8.00 -2.31
C GLU A 53 8.73 8.51 -1.29
N SER A 54 7.82 9.38 -1.71
CA SER A 54 6.71 9.77 -0.85
C SER A 54 5.69 8.63 -0.75
N LEU A 55 4.85 8.66 0.29
CA LEU A 55 3.79 7.67 0.44
C LEU A 55 2.83 7.69 -0.76
N GLU A 56 2.51 8.88 -1.26
CA GLU A 56 1.60 9.04 -2.39
C GLU A 56 2.20 8.44 -3.67
N LEU A 57 3.46 8.69 -3.93
CA LEU A 57 4.12 8.11 -5.09
C LEU A 57 4.24 6.60 -4.97
N ALA A 58 4.54 6.11 -3.76
CA ALA A 58 4.59 4.67 -3.51
C ALA A 58 3.23 4.01 -3.79
N ALA A 59 2.14 4.65 -3.36
CA ALA A 59 0.79 4.12 -3.58
C ALA A 59 0.48 4.01 -5.07
N VAL A 60 0.78 5.05 -5.84
CA VAL A 60 0.55 5.04 -7.29
C VAL A 60 1.40 3.99 -7.98
N ARG A 61 2.66 3.89 -7.58
CA ARG A 61 3.59 2.90 -8.15
C ARG A 61 3.16 1.47 -7.85
N GLU A 62 2.84 1.18 -6.58
CA GLU A 62 2.43 -0.17 -6.19
C GLU A 62 1.12 -0.58 -6.88
N ALA A 63 0.17 0.34 -7.00
CA ALA A 63 -1.07 0.06 -7.72
C ALA A 63 -0.76 -0.33 -9.17
N ARG A 64 0.11 0.40 -9.83
CA ARG A 64 0.48 0.12 -11.22
C ARG A 64 1.22 -1.20 -11.36
N GLU A 65 2.17 -1.47 -10.47
CA GLU A 65 2.93 -2.73 -10.52
C GLU A 65 2.04 -3.95 -10.35
N GLU A 66 1.06 -3.88 -9.45
CA GLU A 66 0.27 -5.04 -9.08
C GLU A 66 -1.03 -5.19 -9.87
N THR A 67 -1.56 -4.10 -10.42
CA THR A 67 -2.86 -4.14 -11.12
C THR A 67 -2.81 -3.60 -12.53
N THR A 68 -1.73 -2.97 -12.94
CA THR A 68 -1.54 -2.22 -14.20
C THR A 68 -2.40 -0.96 -14.32
N LEU A 69 -3.15 -0.61 -13.27
CA LEU A 69 -4.01 0.57 -13.29
C LEU A 69 -3.24 1.82 -12.90
N ASP A 70 -3.55 2.91 -13.58
CA ASP A 70 -3.11 4.25 -13.20
C ASP A 70 -4.18 4.86 -12.32
N VAL A 71 -3.88 5.00 -11.04
CA VAL A 71 -4.86 5.45 -10.06
C VAL A 71 -4.73 6.95 -9.79
N THR A 72 -5.85 7.55 -9.41
CA THR A 72 -5.88 8.90 -8.87
C THR A 72 -6.20 8.79 -7.38
N LEU A 73 -5.28 9.22 -6.53
CA LEU A 73 -5.49 9.19 -5.09
C LEU A 73 -6.56 10.21 -4.71
N GLN A 74 -7.46 9.81 -3.84
CA GLN A 74 -8.55 10.67 -3.37
C GLN A 74 -8.29 11.17 -1.96
N LEU A 75 -7.99 10.27 -1.04
CA LEU A 75 -7.71 10.66 0.34
C LEU A 75 -6.98 9.54 1.09
N LEU A 76 -6.35 9.92 2.17
CA LEU A 76 -5.77 8.97 3.12
C LEU A 76 -6.90 8.48 4.03
N LEU A 77 -7.15 7.17 4.03
CA LEU A 77 -8.16 6.58 4.91
C LEU A 77 -7.65 6.44 6.33
N GLY A 78 -6.37 6.20 6.51
CA GLY A 78 -5.77 6.08 7.84
C GLY A 78 -4.44 5.38 7.79
N ASN A 79 -3.82 5.33 8.96
CA ASN A 79 -2.58 4.59 9.20
C ASN A 79 -2.86 3.44 10.15
N TYR A 80 -2.36 2.27 9.81
CA TYR A 80 -2.60 1.04 10.56
C TYR A 80 -1.25 0.46 10.96
N SER A 81 -0.99 0.42 12.27
CA SER A 81 0.36 0.12 12.75
C SER A 81 0.41 -0.79 13.96
N ASP A 82 -0.67 -1.49 14.26
CA ASP A 82 -0.65 -2.45 15.36
C ASP A 82 0.40 -3.52 15.09
N PRO A 83 1.29 -3.82 16.05
CA PRO A 83 2.35 -4.81 15.83
C PRO A 83 1.86 -6.20 15.48
N SER A 84 0.64 -6.56 15.88
CA SER A 84 0.08 -7.89 15.61
C SER A 84 -0.66 -7.99 14.28
N ARG A 85 -0.77 -6.88 13.56
CA ARG A 85 -1.56 -6.77 12.34
C ARG A 85 -0.99 -7.63 11.20
N ASP A 86 0.34 -7.75 11.11
CA ASP A 86 1.00 -8.54 10.08
C ASP A 86 1.88 -9.58 10.75
N SER A 87 1.58 -10.85 10.50
CA SER A 87 2.31 -11.96 11.10
C SER A 87 3.77 -12.05 10.65
N ARG A 88 4.14 -11.37 9.58
CA ARG A 88 5.49 -11.40 9.03
C ARG A 88 6.43 -10.39 9.70
N GLY A 89 5.88 -9.40 10.38
CA GLY A 89 6.66 -8.39 11.07
C GLY A 89 5.86 -7.11 11.30
N HIS A 90 6.46 -6.18 12.03
CA HIS A 90 5.80 -4.93 12.37
C HIS A 90 5.89 -3.96 11.19
N THR A 91 4.74 -3.58 10.65
CA THR A 91 4.63 -2.58 9.58
C THR A 91 3.71 -1.45 10.01
N ALA A 92 3.96 -0.26 9.47
CA ALA A 92 3.03 0.84 9.55
C ALA A 92 2.52 1.11 8.13
N SER A 93 1.24 0.94 7.90
CA SER A 93 0.66 1.07 6.57
C SER A 93 -0.20 2.32 6.45
N ALA A 94 0.09 3.14 5.45
CA ALA A 94 -0.78 4.23 5.04
C ALA A 94 -1.75 3.67 3.99
N VAL A 95 -3.05 3.78 4.25
CA VAL A 95 -4.09 3.23 3.38
C VAL A 95 -4.78 4.37 2.66
N TYR A 96 -4.73 4.33 1.32
CA TYR A 96 -5.31 5.37 0.48
C TYR A 96 -6.56 4.87 -0.24
N LEU A 97 -7.54 5.76 -0.37
CA LEU A 97 -8.64 5.58 -1.30
C LEU A 97 -8.21 6.17 -2.63
N ALA A 98 -8.40 5.41 -3.70
CA ALA A 98 -8.05 5.84 -5.05
C ALA A 98 -9.14 5.43 -6.01
N THR A 99 -9.16 6.09 -7.17
CA THR A 99 -10.07 5.76 -8.26
C THR A 99 -9.27 5.40 -9.50
N ALA A 100 -9.85 4.54 -10.32
CA ALA A 100 -9.28 4.16 -11.60
C ALA A 100 -10.38 3.67 -12.53
N SER A 101 -10.04 3.57 -13.80
CA SER A 101 -10.89 2.94 -14.80
C SER A 101 -10.05 1.94 -15.59
N GLY A 102 -10.72 0.99 -16.24
CA GLY A 102 -10.04 -0.02 -17.03
C GLY A 102 -10.08 -1.39 -16.38
N GLU A 103 -9.32 -2.31 -16.93
CA GLU A 103 -9.29 -3.70 -16.51
C GLU A 103 -8.03 -3.97 -15.71
N PRO A 104 -8.14 -4.35 -14.42
CA PRO A 104 -6.95 -4.70 -13.66
C PRO A 104 -6.38 -6.02 -14.16
N LEU A 105 -5.06 -6.06 -14.32
CA LEU A 105 -4.33 -7.26 -14.70
C LEU A 105 -3.33 -7.59 -13.59
N ALA A 106 -3.27 -8.82 -13.24
CA ALA A 106 -2.32 -9.28 -12.22
C ALA A 106 -0.99 -9.67 -12.85
#